data_3593bd2e18d06f088d5cfac234d318df
#
_entry.id   3593bd2e18d06f088d5cfac234d318df
#
_cell.length_a   1.000
_cell.length_b   1.000
_cell.length_c   1.000
_cell.angle_alpha   90.00
_cell.angle_beta   90.00
_cell.angle_gamma   90.00
#
_symmetry.space_group_name_H-M   'P 1'
#
loop_
_entity.id
_entity.type
_entity.pdbx_description
1 polymer ?
#
loop_
_entity_poly.entity_id
_entity_poly.type
_entity_poly.pdbx_seq_one_letter_code
_entity_poly.pdbx_strand_id
1 'polypeptide(L)'
;RKARALKDAGLQRVTVSLDALDDTIFRRMNDVDFPVAEVLDGIAQAQRVGLGPIKVNMVVKRGTNDHEIVPMARHVRDAYGPGVILRFIEYMDVGATNGWRMDEVLPSAEVVQRLSQVFPLEPLQPNATGETAERWRYLDGGGEIGVISSVTQAFCRDCNRARLSTEG
;
A
#
# COMPACT_ATOMS: atom_id res chain seq x y z
N ARG A 1 13.98 4.30 15.35
CA ARG A 1 15.31 4.26 16.02
C ARG A 1 16.37 3.55 15.18
N LYS A 2 16.01 2.53 14.36
CA LYS A 2 16.97 1.74 13.56
C LYS A 2 17.17 2.24 12.13
N ALA A 3 16.38 3.20 11.65
CA ALA A 3 16.37 3.63 10.24
C ALA A 3 17.75 4.08 9.73
N ARG A 4 18.47 4.88 10.52
CA ARG A 4 19.82 5.33 10.18
C ARG A 4 20.79 4.16 10.06
N ALA A 5 20.85 3.29 11.07
CA ALA A 5 21.74 2.13 11.06
C ALA A 5 21.46 1.17 9.87
N LEU A 6 20.20 0.99 9.53
CA LEU A 6 19.80 0.20 8.35
C LEU A 6 20.24 0.86 7.04
N LYS A 7 20.09 2.19 6.93
CA LYS A 7 20.57 2.96 5.78
C LYS A 7 22.09 2.83 5.63
N ASP A 8 22.82 3.00 6.71
CA ASP A 8 24.29 2.94 6.74
C ASP A 8 24.79 1.51 6.43
N ALA A 9 24.01 0.48 6.77
CA ALA A 9 24.24 -0.90 6.39
C ALA A 9 23.87 -1.25 4.93
N GLY A 10 23.42 -0.24 4.12
CA GLY A 10 23.15 -0.41 2.71
C GLY A 10 21.68 -0.61 2.32
N LEU A 11 20.74 -0.57 3.28
CA LEU A 11 19.32 -0.62 2.97
C LEU A 11 18.94 0.61 2.13
N GLN A 12 18.25 0.39 1.01
CA GLN A 12 17.86 1.46 0.09
C GLN A 12 16.39 1.84 0.21
N ARG A 13 15.51 0.85 0.36
CA ARG A 13 14.05 1.00 0.26
C ARG A 13 13.35 0.23 1.37
N VAL A 14 12.16 0.69 1.74
CA VAL A 14 11.28 -0.02 2.68
C VAL A 14 9.86 -0.09 2.11
N THR A 15 9.15 -1.12 2.52
CA THR A 15 7.70 -1.22 2.33
C THR A 15 7.08 -1.33 3.72
N VAL A 16 6.04 -0.54 3.96
CA VAL A 16 5.34 -0.43 5.24
C VAL A 16 3.89 -0.82 5.01
N SER A 17 3.30 -1.59 5.92
CA SER A 17 1.86 -1.88 5.91
C SER A 17 1.12 -0.86 6.79
N LEU A 18 0.05 -0.27 6.24
CA LEU A 18 -0.82 0.66 6.95
C LEU A 18 -2.22 0.60 6.33
N ASP A 19 -3.13 -0.13 6.98
CA ASP A 19 -4.44 -0.44 6.42
C ASP A 19 -5.54 0.55 6.84
N ALA A 20 -5.27 1.47 7.77
CA ALA A 20 -6.15 2.57 8.16
C ALA A 20 -5.38 3.67 8.88
N LEU A 21 -5.94 4.88 8.93
CA LEU A 21 -5.48 5.97 9.80
C LEU A 21 -6.14 5.91 11.18
N ASP A 22 -7.32 5.30 11.28
CA ASP A 22 -7.99 5.03 12.55
C ASP A 22 -7.36 3.84 13.27
N ASP A 23 -6.94 4.02 14.53
CA ASP A 23 -6.29 2.98 15.33
C ASP A 23 -7.17 1.74 15.53
N THR A 24 -8.47 1.91 15.69
CA THR A 24 -9.40 0.80 15.93
C THR A 24 -9.51 -0.08 14.69
N ILE A 25 -9.65 0.55 13.53
CA ILE A 25 -9.70 -0.16 12.24
C ILE A 25 -8.36 -0.82 11.93
N PHE A 26 -7.25 -0.10 12.14
CA PHE A 26 -5.91 -0.60 11.89
C PHE A 26 -5.62 -1.86 12.73
N ARG A 27 -5.86 -1.82 14.04
CA ARG A 27 -5.67 -2.96 14.94
C ARG A 27 -6.55 -4.15 14.56
N ARG A 28 -7.82 -3.88 14.19
CA ARG A 28 -8.74 -4.92 13.72
C ARG A 28 -8.27 -5.60 12.43
N MET A 29 -7.65 -4.85 11.51
CA MET A 29 -7.15 -5.38 10.25
C MET A 29 -5.88 -6.22 10.42
N ASN A 30 -5.01 -5.85 11.36
CA ASN A 30 -3.68 -6.45 11.53
C ASN A 30 -3.59 -7.44 12.69
N ASP A 31 -4.62 -7.53 13.53
CA ASP A 31 -4.64 -8.36 14.75
C ASP A 31 -3.42 -8.10 15.67
N VAL A 32 -2.99 -6.84 15.75
CA VAL A 32 -1.86 -6.41 16.58
C VAL A 32 -2.21 -5.17 17.39
N ASP A 33 -1.70 -5.10 18.61
CA ASP A 33 -1.81 -3.92 19.47
C ASP A 33 -0.64 -2.96 19.21
N PHE A 34 -0.69 -2.27 18.06
CA PHE A 34 0.33 -1.32 17.64
C PHE A 34 -0.34 -0.02 17.15
N PRO A 35 0.04 1.17 17.65
CA PRO A 35 -0.65 2.39 17.27
C PRO A 35 -0.20 2.89 15.89
N VAL A 36 -1.14 3.43 15.12
CA VAL A 36 -0.90 4.06 13.81
C VAL A 36 0.18 5.15 13.89
N ALA A 37 0.19 5.92 14.97
CA ALA A 37 1.17 7.00 15.16
C ALA A 37 2.62 6.51 15.08
N GLU A 38 2.93 5.32 15.58
CA GLU A 38 4.28 4.74 15.49
C GLU A 38 4.62 4.28 14.06
N VAL A 39 3.63 3.84 13.29
CA VAL A 39 3.83 3.51 11.86
C VAL A 39 4.14 4.79 11.08
N LEU A 40 3.37 5.86 11.30
CA LEU A 40 3.57 7.15 10.65
C LEU A 40 4.92 7.77 11.01
N ASP A 41 5.33 7.71 12.29
CA ASP A 41 6.69 8.12 12.69
C ASP A 41 7.76 7.28 11.98
N GLY A 42 7.56 5.96 11.88
CA GLY A 42 8.46 5.07 11.15
C GLY A 42 8.65 5.47 9.68
N ILE A 43 7.56 5.84 8.98
CA ILE A 43 7.61 6.35 7.60
C ILE A 43 8.39 7.66 7.55
N ALA A 44 8.09 8.62 8.42
CA ALA A 44 8.78 9.90 8.50
C ALA A 44 10.29 9.73 8.79
N GLN A 45 10.67 8.83 9.69
CA GLN A 45 12.07 8.50 9.99
C GLN A 45 12.77 7.88 8.77
N ALA A 46 12.12 6.95 8.06
CA ALA A 46 12.67 6.34 6.85
C ALA A 46 12.94 7.40 5.77
N GLN A 47 12.00 8.31 5.54
CA GLN A 47 12.15 9.42 4.59
C GLN A 47 13.30 10.36 5.02
N ARG A 48 13.36 10.74 6.30
CA ARG A 48 14.41 11.64 6.83
C ARG A 48 15.82 11.10 6.64
N VAL A 49 16.02 9.80 6.71
CA VAL A 49 17.34 9.19 6.50
C VAL A 49 17.63 8.86 5.04
N GLY A 50 16.73 9.20 4.10
CA GLY A 50 16.91 9.02 2.68
C GLY A 50 16.69 7.57 2.21
N LEU A 51 15.87 6.78 2.92
CA LEU A 51 15.35 5.53 2.37
C LEU A 51 14.23 5.88 1.36
N GLY A 52 14.31 5.35 0.14
CA GLY A 52 13.29 5.68 -0.86
C GLY A 52 13.48 5.02 -2.22
N PRO A 53 12.42 4.97 -3.04
CA PRO A 53 11.05 5.35 -2.67
C PRO A 53 10.48 4.43 -1.58
N ILE A 54 9.74 5.03 -0.64
CA ILE A 54 9.02 4.29 0.40
C ILE A 54 7.69 3.84 -0.19
N LYS A 55 7.33 2.58 0.02
CA LYS A 55 6.03 2.06 -0.38
C LYS A 55 5.17 1.82 0.85
N VAL A 56 3.97 2.38 0.87
CA VAL A 56 2.96 2.10 1.90
C VAL A 56 1.89 1.22 1.28
N ASN A 57 1.67 0.04 1.84
CA ASN A 57 0.65 -0.91 1.40
C ASN A 57 -0.58 -0.80 2.28
N MET A 58 -1.73 -0.65 1.64
CA MET A 58 -3.05 -0.71 2.26
C MET A 58 -3.83 -1.86 1.62
N VAL A 59 -4.11 -2.91 2.38
CA VAL A 59 -5.09 -3.93 1.96
C VAL A 59 -6.48 -3.35 2.16
N VAL A 60 -7.30 -3.34 1.10
CA VAL A 60 -8.64 -2.77 1.13
C VAL A 60 -9.67 -3.88 1.25
N LYS A 61 -10.43 -3.84 2.35
CA LYS A 61 -11.53 -4.76 2.63
C LYS A 61 -12.85 -3.99 2.64
N ARG A 62 -13.77 -4.36 1.72
CA ARG A 62 -15.10 -3.75 1.62
C ARG A 62 -15.86 -3.84 2.95
N GLY A 63 -16.49 -2.73 3.34
CA GLY A 63 -17.25 -2.64 4.58
C GLY A 63 -16.41 -2.61 5.86
N THR A 64 -15.08 -2.60 5.76
CA THR A 64 -14.17 -2.52 6.92
C THR A 64 -13.34 -1.25 6.90
N ASN A 65 -12.47 -1.08 5.89
CA ASN A 65 -11.59 0.08 5.77
C ASN A 65 -11.69 0.79 4.41
N ASP A 66 -12.61 0.43 3.56
CA ASP A 66 -12.77 1.01 2.22
C ASP A 66 -13.17 2.50 2.24
N HIS A 67 -13.71 3.01 3.34
CA HIS A 67 -13.94 4.43 3.55
C HIS A 67 -12.64 5.21 3.86
N GLU A 68 -11.56 4.54 4.23
CA GLU A 68 -10.23 5.13 4.47
C GLU A 68 -9.42 5.38 3.18
N ILE A 69 -9.87 4.93 2.00
CA ILE A 69 -9.15 5.06 0.73
C ILE A 69 -8.76 6.52 0.44
N VAL A 70 -9.74 7.42 0.43
CA VAL A 70 -9.50 8.84 0.14
C VAL A 70 -8.76 9.55 1.27
N PRO A 71 -9.14 9.39 2.55
CA PRO A 71 -8.37 9.93 3.67
C PRO A 71 -6.90 9.49 3.67
N MET A 72 -6.62 8.21 3.45
CA MET A 72 -5.26 7.66 3.38
C MET A 72 -4.47 8.26 2.22
N ALA A 73 -5.06 8.33 1.02
CA ALA A 73 -4.40 8.92 -0.15
C ALA A 73 -4.06 10.39 0.09
N ARG A 74 -4.98 11.16 0.66
CA ARG A 74 -4.77 12.56 1.04
C ARG A 74 -3.65 12.70 2.06
N HIS A 75 -3.70 11.91 3.13
CA HIS A 75 -2.68 11.95 4.19
C HIS A 75 -1.29 11.66 3.65
N VAL A 76 -1.12 10.56 2.91
CA VAL A 76 0.20 10.15 2.37
C VAL A 76 0.74 11.20 1.42
N ARG A 77 -0.10 11.72 0.50
CA ARG A 77 0.25 12.78 -0.44
C ARG A 77 0.69 14.07 0.25
N ASP A 78 -0.13 14.55 1.19
CA ASP A 78 0.05 15.86 1.81
C ASP A 78 1.17 15.86 2.88
N ALA A 79 1.34 14.75 3.62
CA ALA A 79 2.34 14.65 4.67
C ALA A 79 3.73 14.26 4.17
N TYR A 80 3.82 13.43 3.13
CA TYR A 80 5.10 12.84 2.69
C TYR A 80 5.50 13.21 1.27
N GLY A 81 4.57 13.70 0.44
CA GLY A 81 4.83 14.08 -0.94
C GLY A 81 5.27 12.92 -1.85
N PRO A 82 5.95 13.21 -2.98
CA PRO A 82 6.21 12.21 -4.03
C PRO A 82 7.22 11.12 -3.64
N GLY A 83 7.90 11.24 -2.50
CA GLY A 83 8.85 10.22 -2.01
C GLY A 83 8.20 8.97 -1.41
N VAL A 84 6.88 9.01 -1.18
CA VAL A 84 6.10 7.90 -0.61
C VAL A 84 5.00 7.50 -1.60
N ILE A 85 4.98 6.22 -1.95
CA ILE A 85 4.03 5.64 -2.90
C ILE A 85 3.01 4.82 -2.12
N LEU A 86 1.75 5.27 -2.10
CA LEU A 86 0.66 4.49 -1.52
C LEU A 86 0.20 3.43 -2.53
N ARG A 87 0.06 2.18 -2.07
CA ARG A 87 -0.42 1.07 -2.88
C ARG A 87 -1.62 0.42 -2.24
N PHE A 88 -2.72 0.39 -2.95
CA PHE A 88 -3.93 -0.31 -2.55
C PHE A 88 -3.89 -1.74 -3.08
N ILE A 89 -4.20 -2.70 -2.22
CA ILE A 89 -4.15 -4.14 -2.54
C ILE A 89 -5.53 -4.72 -2.30
N GLU A 90 -6.07 -5.45 -3.26
CA GLU A 90 -7.33 -6.18 -3.06
C GLU A 90 -7.19 -7.21 -1.93
N TYR A 91 -8.22 -7.28 -1.07
CA TYR A 91 -8.30 -8.26 0.00
C TYR A 91 -8.34 -9.67 -0.58
N MET A 92 -7.29 -10.45 -0.34
CA MET A 92 -7.11 -11.77 -0.94
C MET A 92 -7.16 -12.88 0.10
N ASP A 93 -7.49 -14.08 -0.35
CA ASP A 93 -7.35 -15.29 0.46
C ASP A 93 -5.86 -15.57 0.74
N VAL A 94 -5.52 -15.63 2.02
CA VAL A 94 -4.17 -15.98 2.49
C VAL A 94 -4.15 -17.33 3.23
N GLY A 95 -5.22 -18.11 3.07
CA GLY A 95 -5.43 -19.40 3.72
C GLY A 95 -6.58 -19.36 4.72
N ALA A 96 -6.89 -20.48 5.33
CA ALA A 96 -8.10 -20.72 6.13
C ALA A 96 -8.27 -19.82 7.36
N THR A 97 -7.29 -19.00 7.71
CA THR A 97 -7.27 -18.24 8.97
C THR A 97 -7.93 -16.86 8.88
N ASN A 98 -8.08 -16.28 7.68
CA ASN A 98 -8.60 -14.91 7.56
C ASN A 98 -10.11 -14.81 7.26
N GLY A 99 -10.81 -15.94 7.13
CA GLY A 99 -12.26 -15.98 6.87
C GLY A 99 -12.65 -15.25 5.58
N TRP A 100 -11.80 -15.30 4.55
CA TRP A 100 -11.97 -14.56 3.30
C TRP A 100 -13.29 -14.86 2.61
N ARG A 101 -13.91 -13.81 2.05
CA ARG A 101 -15.13 -13.89 1.26
C ARG A 101 -15.03 -12.96 0.07
N MET A 102 -15.53 -13.40 -1.08
CA MET A 102 -15.47 -12.63 -2.33
C MET A 102 -16.26 -11.32 -2.28
N ASP A 103 -17.36 -11.26 -1.52
CA ASP A 103 -18.19 -10.06 -1.34
C ASP A 103 -17.49 -8.95 -0.53
N GLU A 104 -16.42 -9.28 0.18
CA GLU A 104 -15.57 -8.33 0.90
C GLU A 104 -14.43 -7.77 0.03
N VAL A 105 -14.27 -8.25 -1.19
CA VAL A 105 -13.27 -7.73 -2.14
C VAL A 105 -13.76 -6.43 -2.76
N LEU A 106 -12.95 -5.38 -2.67
CA LEU A 106 -13.15 -4.15 -3.41
C LEU A 106 -12.25 -4.16 -4.64
N PRO A 107 -12.80 -4.20 -5.87
CA PRO A 107 -11.97 -4.21 -7.08
C PRO A 107 -11.07 -2.97 -7.18
N SER A 108 -9.85 -3.14 -7.66
CA SER A 108 -8.90 -2.04 -7.87
C SER A 108 -9.45 -0.92 -8.75
N ALA A 109 -10.27 -1.27 -9.75
CA ALA A 109 -10.95 -0.29 -10.60
C ALA A 109 -11.88 0.64 -9.80
N GLU A 110 -12.57 0.12 -8.77
CA GLU A 110 -13.41 0.92 -7.88
C GLU A 110 -12.57 1.84 -6.99
N VAL A 111 -11.40 1.38 -6.53
CA VAL A 111 -10.44 2.23 -5.79
C VAL A 111 -10.00 3.41 -6.64
N VAL A 112 -9.58 3.16 -7.88
CA VAL A 112 -9.17 4.22 -8.82
C VAL A 112 -10.33 5.17 -9.11
N GLN A 113 -11.54 4.65 -9.32
CA GLN A 113 -12.73 5.46 -9.55
C GLN A 113 -13.00 6.42 -8.37
N ARG A 114 -12.98 5.92 -7.13
CA ARG A 114 -13.19 6.73 -5.92
C ARG A 114 -12.13 7.83 -5.77
N LEU A 115 -10.87 7.49 -6.04
CA LEU A 115 -9.77 8.45 -5.99
C LEU A 115 -9.87 9.51 -7.09
N SER A 116 -10.26 9.12 -8.31
CA SER A 116 -10.41 10.03 -9.46
C SER A 116 -11.53 11.06 -9.29
N GLN A 117 -12.48 10.81 -8.40
CA GLN A 117 -13.51 11.80 -8.03
C GLN A 117 -12.94 12.95 -7.20
N VAL A 118 -11.78 12.77 -6.56
CA VAL A 118 -11.19 13.75 -5.64
C VAL A 118 -9.87 14.30 -6.19
N PHE A 119 -9.11 13.45 -6.87
CA PHE A 119 -7.78 13.80 -7.38
C PHE A 119 -7.72 13.56 -8.89
N PRO A 120 -7.28 14.53 -9.69
CA PRO A 120 -6.96 14.27 -11.10
C PRO A 120 -5.82 13.27 -11.20
N LEU A 121 -6.09 12.11 -11.79
CA LEU A 121 -5.13 11.01 -11.95
C LEU A 121 -4.96 10.65 -13.42
N GLU A 122 -3.76 10.21 -13.80
CA GLU A 122 -3.50 9.58 -15.09
C GLU A 122 -2.71 8.28 -14.94
N PRO A 123 -2.94 7.28 -15.81
CA PRO A 123 -2.21 6.03 -15.76
C PRO A 123 -0.75 6.22 -16.19
N LEU A 124 0.14 5.44 -15.56
CA LEU A 124 1.57 5.37 -15.92
C LEU A 124 1.89 4.01 -16.52
N GLN A 125 2.88 3.98 -17.40
CA GLN A 125 3.43 2.72 -17.89
C GLN A 125 4.16 1.97 -16.77
N PRO A 126 4.16 0.63 -16.78
CA PRO A 126 4.95 -0.16 -15.84
C PRO A 126 6.44 0.19 -15.92
N ASN A 127 7.14 0.17 -14.78
CA ASN A 127 8.60 0.38 -14.75
C ASN A 127 9.38 -0.82 -15.31
N ALA A 128 8.81 -2.02 -15.23
CA ALA A 128 9.42 -3.26 -15.68
C ALA A 128 8.36 -4.31 -16.00
N THR A 129 8.73 -5.27 -16.84
CA THR A 129 7.91 -6.47 -17.08
C THR A 129 7.72 -7.24 -15.78
N GLY A 130 6.48 -7.65 -15.49
CA GLY A 130 6.12 -8.36 -14.25
C GLY A 130 5.90 -7.45 -13.05
N GLU A 131 5.82 -6.12 -13.23
CA GLU A 131 5.35 -5.23 -12.17
C GLU A 131 3.89 -5.54 -11.84
N THR A 132 3.59 -5.74 -10.55
CA THR A 132 2.26 -6.19 -10.10
C THR A 132 1.31 -5.05 -9.78
N ALA A 133 1.82 -3.85 -9.62
CA ALA A 133 1.02 -2.66 -9.36
C ALA A 133 0.77 -1.91 -10.67
N GLU A 134 -0.50 -1.67 -11.00
CA GLU A 134 -0.86 -0.64 -11.93
C GLU A 134 -0.60 0.72 -11.29
N ARG A 135 0.07 1.61 -12.01
CA ARG A 135 0.55 2.89 -11.48
C ARG A 135 -0.26 4.05 -12.02
N TRP A 136 -0.51 5.01 -11.14
CA TRP A 136 -1.22 6.24 -11.47
C TRP A 136 -0.50 7.43 -10.84
N ARG A 137 -0.41 8.55 -11.54
CA ARG A 137 0.17 9.77 -10.96
C ARG A 137 -0.89 10.84 -10.74
N TYR A 138 -0.66 11.64 -9.73
CA TYR A 138 -1.42 12.88 -9.50
C TYR A 138 -0.97 13.94 -10.51
N LEU A 139 -1.92 14.55 -11.23
CA LEU A 139 -1.60 15.58 -12.25
C LEU A 139 -1.05 16.87 -11.65
N ASP A 140 -1.26 17.10 -10.37
CA ASP A 140 -0.77 18.27 -9.63
C ASP A 140 0.65 18.10 -9.05
N GLY A 141 1.35 17.01 -9.40
CA GLY A 141 2.69 16.73 -8.93
C GLY A 141 2.77 16.08 -7.55
N GLY A 142 1.64 15.66 -6.96
CA GLY A 142 1.58 15.02 -5.64
C GLY A 142 2.21 13.62 -5.55
N GLY A 143 2.90 13.15 -6.59
CA GLY A 143 3.51 11.83 -6.64
C GLY A 143 2.64 10.80 -7.35
N GLU A 144 2.76 9.54 -6.94
CA GLU A 144 2.03 8.43 -7.55
C GLU A 144 1.37 7.51 -6.52
N ILE A 145 0.37 6.79 -6.99
CA ILE A 145 -0.26 5.66 -6.29
C ILE A 145 -0.14 4.40 -7.14
N GLY A 146 -0.34 3.25 -6.51
CA GLY A 146 -0.45 1.96 -7.18
C GLY A 146 -1.71 1.22 -6.76
N VAL A 147 -2.24 0.37 -7.64
CA VAL A 147 -3.27 -0.60 -7.29
C VAL A 147 -2.79 -2.00 -7.67
N ILE A 148 -3.09 -2.98 -6.83
CA ILE A 148 -2.67 -4.38 -7.01
C ILE A 148 -3.92 -5.25 -7.04
N SER A 149 -4.31 -5.66 -8.25
CA SER A 149 -5.52 -6.43 -8.53
C SER A 149 -5.27 -7.94 -8.28
N SER A 150 -5.08 -8.30 -7.01
CA SER A 150 -4.70 -9.67 -6.61
C SER A 150 -5.79 -10.71 -6.88
N VAL A 151 -7.05 -10.29 -6.98
CA VAL A 151 -8.23 -11.15 -7.09
C VAL A 151 -8.94 -10.95 -8.43
N THR A 152 -9.27 -9.70 -8.78
CA THR A 152 -10.11 -9.40 -9.95
C THR A 152 -9.34 -9.44 -11.27
N GLN A 153 -8.03 -9.21 -11.26
CA GLN A 153 -7.14 -9.28 -12.42
C GLN A 153 -5.81 -9.95 -12.01
N ALA A 154 -5.88 -11.24 -11.68
CA ALA A 154 -4.73 -11.98 -11.21
C ALA A 154 -3.55 -11.94 -12.21
N PHE A 155 -2.43 -11.41 -11.76
CA PHE A 155 -1.18 -11.20 -12.54
C PHE A 155 -0.19 -12.38 -12.44
N CYS A 156 -0.63 -13.54 -11.99
CA CYS A 156 0.24 -14.70 -11.72
C CYS A 156 1.03 -15.17 -12.94
N ARG A 157 0.51 -15.00 -14.15
CA ARG A 157 1.18 -15.42 -15.39
C ARG A 157 2.42 -14.61 -15.73
N ASP A 158 2.45 -13.34 -15.34
CA ASP A 158 3.55 -12.41 -15.63
C ASP A 158 4.44 -12.16 -14.40
N CYS A 159 4.11 -12.78 -13.26
CA CYS A 159 4.81 -12.57 -12.00
C CYS A 159 6.13 -13.35 -11.96
N ASN A 160 7.24 -12.64 -11.77
CA ASN A 160 8.58 -13.20 -11.65
C ASN A 160 9.05 -13.34 -10.18
N ARG A 161 8.11 -13.31 -9.22
CA ARG A 161 8.41 -13.40 -7.79
C ARG A 161 8.16 -14.81 -7.26
N ALA A 162 9.02 -15.25 -6.36
CA ALA A 162 8.84 -16.47 -5.58
C ALA A 162 8.78 -16.12 -4.08
N ARG A 163 8.14 -16.96 -3.32
CA ARG A 163 8.17 -16.93 -1.86
C ARG A 163 8.64 -18.29 -1.37
N LEU A 164 9.61 -18.26 -0.46
CA LEU A 164 10.06 -19.45 0.25
C LEU A 164 9.41 -19.41 1.64
N SER A 165 8.76 -20.50 2.03
CA SER A 165 8.23 -20.66 3.38
C SER A 165 9.35 -20.99 4.35
N THR A 166 9.09 -20.86 5.65
CA THR A 166 10.05 -21.24 6.71
C THR A 166 10.42 -22.72 6.69
N GLU A 167 9.61 -23.53 6.03
CA GLU A 167 9.80 -24.99 5.87
C GLU A 167 10.44 -25.35 4.51
N GLY A 168 10.74 -24.38 3.68
CA GLY A 168 11.34 -24.59 2.35
C GLY A 168 10.40 -25.10 1.28
#